data_3fb43f7fc7fcdfc8fe19c925b07894c0
#
_entry.id   3fb43f7fc7fcdfc8fe19c925b07894c0
#
_cell.length_a   1.000
_cell.length_b   1.000
_cell.length_c   1.000
_cell.angle_alpha   90.00
_cell.angle_beta   90.00
_cell.angle_gamma   90.00
#
_symmetry.space_group_name_H-M   'P 1'
#
loop_
_entity.id
_entity.type
_entity.pdbx_description
1 polymer ?
#
loop_
_entity_poly.entity_id
_entity_poly.type
_entity_poly.pdbx_seq_one_letter_code
_entity_poly.pdbx_strand_id
1 'polypeptide(L)'
;MYKPVDIIFQNDDIVAVFKPSGISTHAPDPDHPGLVEMLAKQLGQKIGVHQRLDAETSGIIVFSKSPAGAKKLASAFENRRLSKIYYAVVCGRPAQDSGQWKHFLKHAGGETVESPDGKQAICNFKCERTIGPFSLLKLELLTGITHQLRVQCALAGCPILGDSRYGGGDHAPRLYLHAHSLQCYDIRELPRLTANLPAEFSANLDTLLSSILSHADVHQIPPNEAIRLIVPQHSGIPEIILEKVASVLLVRHLEPAGKSLWDETSLRILFDQAKAFYGCTDVSYHVHKSPASSHSCDRFEQAFSHIPEPVNATEHGNLYAFDFSGNATGLYLDQRENRKWVMQHAHGRVLNLFAYTCAFSICAAKSPEVTETTSIDAAPAALNKGRHNFDLNGIDPGCHQFIHQDVLKYLDRCAKNHIRFDTIICDPPSFGRFNKIVFSLEKDLGKLLESCIQAAAPNAVILFSINHRRISLSSLNAMLRQLCRQYRLNPVLCEAFVNDSATGPLGVGTDLKTIRMIL
;
A
#
# COMPACT_ATOMS: atom_id res chain seq x y z
N MET A 1 -18.66 10.43 -29.70
CA MET A 1 -19.89 9.59 -29.75
C MET A 1 -19.70 8.45 -28.75
N TYR A 2 -20.61 8.26 -27.81
CA TYR A 2 -20.54 7.14 -26.87
C TYR A 2 -20.79 5.82 -27.60
N LYS A 3 -20.03 4.77 -27.21
CA LYS A 3 -20.22 3.42 -27.73
C LYS A 3 -21.61 2.92 -27.34
N PRO A 4 -22.38 2.29 -28.23
CA PRO A 4 -23.68 1.72 -27.87
C PRO A 4 -23.59 0.75 -26.69
N VAL A 5 -24.61 0.77 -25.83
CA VAL A 5 -24.73 -0.20 -24.73
C VAL A 5 -25.06 -1.57 -25.30
N ASP A 6 -24.31 -2.58 -24.89
CA ASP A 6 -24.49 -3.96 -25.34
C ASP A 6 -25.72 -4.59 -24.66
N ILE A 7 -26.76 -4.89 -25.45
CA ILE A 7 -28.02 -5.46 -24.96
C ILE A 7 -27.94 -7.00 -25.06
N ILE A 8 -27.98 -7.65 -23.88
CA ILE A 8 -27.97 -9.13 -23.77
C ILE A 8 -29.35 -9.73 -23.99
N PHE A 9 -30.38 -9.04 -23.49
CA PHE A 9 -31.78 -9.49 -23.60
C PHE A 9 -32.71 -8.27 -23.59
N GLN A 10 -33.79 -8.37 -24.36
CA GLN A 10 -34.82 -7.33 -24.35
C GLN A 10 -36.18 -7.94 -24.73
N ASN A 11 -37.22 -7.54 -23.97
CA ASN A 11 -38.63 -7.71 -24.33
C ASN A 11 -39.37 -6.37 -24.12
N ASP A 12 -40.70 -6.37 -24.12
CA ASP A 12 -41.48 -5.13 -23.95
C ASP A 12 -41.32 -4.52 -22.54
N ASP A 13 -41.12 -5.36 -21.51
CA ASP A 13 -41.09 -4.97 -20.10
C ASP A 13 -39.69 -4.73 -19.53
N ILE A 14 -38.70 -5.52 -20.00
CA ILE A 14 -37.37 -5.63 -19.34
C ILE A 14 -36.27 -5.55 -20.39
N VAL A 15 -35.16 -4.94 -20.03
CA VAL A 15 -33.89 -4.97 -20.76
C VAL A 15 -32.76 -5.38 -19.83
N ALA A 16 -31.90 -6.28 -20.30
CA ALA A 16 -30.67 -6.68 -19.65
C ALA A 16 -29.48 -6.28 -20.53
N VAL A 17 -28.46 -5.70 -19.93
CA VAL A 17 -27.30 -5.20 -20.65
C VAL A 17 -26.01 -5.67 -20.01
N PHE A 18 -24.95 -5.67 -20.79
CA PHE A 18 -23.60 -5.77 -20.29
C PHE A 18 -23.09 -4.39 -19.87
N LYS A 19 -22.71 -4.25 -18.60
CA LYS A 19 -22.03 -3.06 -18.07
C LYS A 19 -20.52 -3.30 -18.12
N PRO A 20 -19.74 -2.54 -18.88
CA PRO A 20 -18.28 -2.59 -18.79
C PRO A 20 -17.80 -2.02 -17.44
N SER A 21 -16.56 -2.32 -17.07
CA SER A 21 -15.87 -1.67 -15.95
C SER A 21 -15.62 -0.21 -16.29
N GLY A 22 -15.59 0.66 -15.26
CA GLY A 22 -15.33 2.10 -15.40
C GLY A 22 -16.56 2.97 -15.66
N ILE A 23 -17.74 2.38 -15.91
CA ILE A 23 -18.98 3.13 -16.13
C ILE A 23 -19.89 3.00 -14.90
N SER A 24 -20.32 4.15 -14.35
CA SER A 24 -21.31 4.18 -13.27
C SER A 24 -22.67 3.73 -13.73
N THR A 25 -23.48 3.13 -12.85
CA THR A 25 -24.86 2.75 -13.18
C THR A 25 -25.71 4.00 -13.48
N HIS A 26 -25.58 5.06 -12.67
CA HIS A 26 -26.16 6.39 -12.88
C HIS A 26 -25.06 7.41 -13.17
N ALA A 27 -25.41 8.48 -13.83
CA ALA A 27 -24.52 9.61 -14.03
C ALA A 27 -23.96 10.12 -12.69
N PRO A 28 -22.63 10.15 -12.50
CA PRO A 28 -22.01 10.74 -11.31
C PRO A 28 -22.14 12.25 -11.30
N ASP A 29 -22.17 12.87 -12.47
CA ASP A 29 -22.32 14.29 -12.70
C ASP A 29 -22.98 14.53 -14.09
N PRO A 30 -23.40 15.77 -14.43
CA PRO A 30 -24.07 16.10 -15.70
C PRO A 30 -23.24 15.84 -16.96
N ASP A 31 -21.91 15.90 -16.86
CA ASP A 31 -20.99 15.81 -18.00
C ASP A 31 -20.59 14.36 -18.30
N HIS A 32 -20.79 13.45 -17.34
CA HIS A 32 -20.43 12.03 -17.46
C HIS A 32 -21.67 11.14 -17.33
N PRO A 33 -22.33 10.80 -18.45
CA PRO A 33 -23.52 9.95 -18.40
C PRO A 33 -23.20 8.55 -17.86
N GLY A 34 -24.09 8.05 -17.02
CA GLY A 34 -24.06 6.67 -16.56
C GLY A 34 -24.71 5.72 -17.57
N LEU A 35 -24.67 4.44 -17.23
CA LEU A 35 -25.23 3.38 -18.09
C LEU A 35 -26.73 3.59 -18.37
N VAL A 36 -27.48 4.04 -17.35
CA VAL A 36 -28.93 4.27 -17.45
C VAL A 36 -29.24 5.38 -18.46
N GLU A 37 -28.53 6.48 -18.40
CA GLU A 37 -28.70 7.64 -19.29
C GLU A 37 -28.30 7.27 -20.73
N MET A 38 -27.20 6.52 -20.90
CA MET A 38 -26.78 6.00 -22.20
C MET A 38 -27.84 5.06 -22.81
N LEU A 39 -28.36 4.13 -22.01
CA LEU A 39 -29.38 3.18 -22.44
C LEU A 39 -30.72 3.86 -22.75
N ALA A 40 -31.14 4.80 -21.91
CA ALA A 40 -32.35 5.59 -22.13
C ALA A 40 -32.30 6.37 -23.46
N LYS A 41 -31.15 6.98 -23.76
CA LYS A 41 -30.90 7.66 -25.04
C LYS A 41 -30.93 6.69 -26.22
N GLN A 42 -30.30 5.49 -26.08
CA GLN A 42 -30.25 4.48 -27.13
C GLN A 42 -31.64 3.90 -27.46
N LEU A 43 -32.48 3.70 -26.44
CA LEU A 43 -33.81 3.14 -26.60
C LEU A 43 -34.90 4.19 -26.83
N GLY A 44 -34.60 5.48 -26.69
CA GLY A 44 -35.56 6.57 -26.85
C GLY A 44 -36.66 6.61 -25.77
N GLN A 45 -36.41 6.01 -24.57
CA GLN A 45 -37.40 5.94 -23.50
C GLN A 45 -36.77 5.94 -22.11
N LYS A 46 -37.59 6.21 -21.08
CA LYS A 46 -37.15 6.13 -19.67
C LYS A 46 -36.90 4.69 -19.24
N ILE A 47 -35.88 4.51 -18.44
CA ILE A 47 -35.43 3.21 -17.90
C ILE A 47 -35.54 3.24 -16.38
N GLY A 48 -36.19 2.20 -15.80
CA GLY A 48 -36.34 2.03 -14.35
C GLY A 48 -35.21 1.18 -13.78
N VAL A 49 -34.65 1.62 -12.64
CA VAL A 49 -33.50 1.00 -11.99
C VAL A 49 -33.94 0.25 -10.73
N HIS A 50 -33.54 -1.00 -10.60
CA HIS A 50 -33.88 -1.87 -9.48
C HIS A 50 -32.66 -2.40 -8.71
N GLN A 51 -31.49 -2.34 -9.34
CA GLN A 51 -30.21 -2.71 -8.75
C GLN A 51 -29.11 -1.77 -9.27
N ARG A 52 -27.97 -1.80 -8.60
CA ARG A 52 -26.77 -1.08 -9.01
C ARG A 52 -25.58 -2.04 -9.04
N LEU A 53 -24.66 -1.80 -9.95
CA LEU A 53 -23.29 -2.30 -9.89
C LEU A 53 -22.37 -1.10 -9.66
N ASP A 54 -21.30 -1.32 -8.92
CA ASP A 54 -20.26 -0.31 -8.73
C ASP A 54 -19.67 0.09 -10.10
N ALA A 55 -19.14 1.29 -10.21
CA ALA A 55 -18.57 1.77 -11.47
C ALA A 55 -17.55 0.79 -12.06
N GLU A 56 -16.67 0.27 -11.23
CA GLU A 56 -15.58 -0.63 -11.63
C GLU A 56 -16.01 -2.09 -11.80
N THR A 57 -17.20 -2.49 -11.29
CA THR A 57 -17.75 -3.84 -11.47
C THR A 57 -18.32 -3.99 -12.87
N SER A 58 -17.91 -5.02 -13.61
CA SER A 58 -18.49 -5.35 -14.91
C SER A 58 -19.56 -6.43 -14.82
N GLY A 59 -20.31 -6.65 -15.91
CA GLY A 59 -21.24 -7.76 -16.05
C GLY A 59 -22.69 -7.37 -16.24
N ILE A 60 -23.61 -8.28 -15.90
CA ILE A 60 -25.02 -8.17 -16.19
C ILE A 60 -25.73 -7.24 -15.21
N ILE A 61 -26.55 -6.36 -15.77
CA ILE A 61 -27.49 -5.54 -15.02
C ILE A 61 -28.84 -5.50 -15.77
N VAL A 62 -29.95 -5.52 -15.02
CA VAL A 62 -31.31 -5.52 -15.57
C VAL A 62 -32.05 -4.25 -15.20
N PHE A 63 -32.86 -3.77 -16.12
CA PHE A 63 -33.65 -2.56 -15.99
C PHE A 63 -35.09 -2.82 -16.46
N SER A 64 -36.04 -2.03 -15.99
CA SER A 64 -37.41 -2.04 -16.52
C SER A 64 -37.59 -1.00 -17.60
N LYS A 65 -38.40 -1.34 -18.61
CA LYS A 65 -38.82 -0.48 -19.72
C LYS A 65 -40.26 0.00 -19.58
N SER A 66 -41.07 -0.71 -18.76
CA SER A 66 -42.49 -0.43 -18.52
C SER A 66 -42.83 -0.44 -17.05
N PRO A 67 -43.98 0.16 -16.64
CA PRO A 67 -44.49 0.03 -15.26
C PRO A 67 -44.76 -1.42 -14.84
N ALA A 68 -45.17 -2.27 -15.75
CA ALA A 68 -45.38 -3.72 -15.49
C ALA A 68 -44.05 -4.41 -15.21
N GLY A 69 -43.02 -4.14 -16.00
CA GLY A 69 -41.66 -4.62 -15.78
C GLY A 69 -41.07 -4.12 -14.47
N ALA A 70 -41.34 -2.86 -14.12
CA ALA A 70 -40.90 -2.27 -12.86
C ALA A 70 -41.49 -3.00 -11.65
N LYS A 71 -42.80 -3.30 -11.68
CA LYS A 71 -43.48 -4.05 -10.62
C LYS A 71 -42.93 -5.49 -10.50
N LYS A 72 -42.74 -6.20 -11.63
CA LYS A 72 -42.19 -7.55 -11.66
C LYS A 72 -40.78 -7.60 -11.04
N LEU A 73 -39.87 -6.72 -11.50
CA LEU A 73 -38.50 -6.66 -10.99
C LEU A 73 -38.43 -6.26 -9.53
N ALA A 74 -39.17 -5.20 -9.13
CA ALA A 74 -39.20 -4.76 -7.73
C ALA A 74 -39.60 -5.91 -6.79
N SER A 75 -40.69 -6.62 -7.11
CA SER A 75 -41.14 -7.78 -6.34
C SER A 75 -40.08 -8.90 -6.29
N ALA A 76 -39.43 -9.19 -7.41
CA ALA A 76 -38.39 -10.23 -7.46
C ALA A 76 -37.16 -9.89 -6.61
N PHE A 77 -36.74 -8.62 -6.61
CA PHE A 77 -35.62 -8.14 -5.78
C PHE A 77 -35.98 -8.13 -4.28
N GLU A 78 -37.17 -7.65 -3.94
CA GLU A 78 -37.67 -7.54 -2.58
C GLU A 78 -37.86 -8.91 -1.91
N ASN A 79 -38.42 -9.86 -2.66
CA ASN A 79 -38.64 -11.23 -2.20
C ASN A 79 -37.42 -12.15 -2.35
N ARG A 80 -36.26 -11.63 -2.77
CA ARG A 80 -35.01 -12.38 -2.99
C ARG A 80 -35.18 -13.58 -3.93
N ARG A 81 -36.02 -13.46 -4.95
CA ARG A 81 -36.32 -14.50 -5.95
C ARG A 81 -35.34 -14.45 -7.14
N LEU A 82 -34.10 -13.97 -6.87
CA LEU A 82 -33.03 -13.82 -7.84
C LEU A 82 -31.78 -14.57 -7.39
N SER A 83 -31.23 -15.42 -8.26
CA SER A 83 -29.88 -15.93 -8.12
C SER A 83 -28.92 -15.00 -8.85
N LYS A 84 -27.91 -14.53 -8.15
CA LYS A 84 -26.88 -13.62 -8.69
C LYS A 84 -25.51 -14.23 -8.44
N ILE A 85 -24.82 -14.60 -9.52
CA ILE A 85 -23.49 -15.18 -9.46
C ILE A 85 -22.47 -14.17 -9.96
N TYR A 86 -21.45 -13.96 -9.17
CA TYR A 86 -20.29 -13.14 -9.50
C TYR A 86 -19.03 -14.01 -9.56
N TYR A 87 -18.04 -13.53 -10.29
CA TYR A 87 -16.67 -14.01 -10.20
C TYR A 87 -15.77 -12.90 -9.75
N ALA A 88 -14.79 -13.24 -8.92
CA ALA A 88 -13.76 -12.32 -8.47
C ALA A 88 -12.39 -12.99 -8.49
N VAL A 89 -11.35 -12.27 -8.94
CA VAL A 89 -9.97 -12.63 -8.63
C VAL A 89 -9.58 -11.92 -7.34
N VAL A 90 -9.12 -12.68 -6.36
CA VAL A 90 -8.77 -12.18 -5.03
C VAL A 90 -7.27 -12.33 -4.75
N CYS A 91 -6.73 -11.43 -3.93
CA CYS A 91 -5.37 -11.49 -3.42
C CYS A 91 -5.34 -12.44 -2.23
N GLY A 92 -4.74 -13.61 -2.41
CA GLY A 92 -4.75 -14.67 -1.41
C GLY A 92 -5.75 -15.79 -1.70
N ARG A 93 -6.08 -16.53 -0.64
CA ARG A 93 -7.01 -17.66 -0.67
C ARG A 93 -7.88 -17.63 0.58
N PRO A 94 -9.21 -17.87 0.46
CA PRO A 94 -10.04 -18.03 1.64
C PRO A 94 -9.61 -19.26 2.45
N ALA A 95 -9.85 -19.24 3.76
CA ALA A 95 -9.44 -20.32 4.67
C ALA A 95 -10.06 -21.68 4.32
N GLN A 96 -11.18 -21.69 3.61
CA GLN A 96 -11.87 -22.88 3.11
C GLN A 96 -12.12 -22.72 1.61
N ASP A 97 -12.19 -23.85 0.88
CA ASP A 97 -12.44 -23.82 -0.55
C ASP A 97 -13.89 -23.44 -0.91
N SER A 98 -14.82 -23.62 -0.01
CA SER A 98 -16.21 -23.20 -0.17
C SER A 98 -16.87 -23.00 1.17
N GLY A 99 -17.91 -22.19 1.20
CA GLY A 99 -18.65 -21.92 2.41
C GLY A 99 -19.63 -20.75 2.27
N GLN A 100 -20.03 -20.23 3.40
CA GLN A 100 -20.93 -19.09 3.47
C GLN A 100 -20.35 -18.03 4.41
N TRP A 101 -20.20 -16.81 3.91
CA TRP A 101 -19.84 -15.65 4.74
C TRP A 101 -21.09 -14.96 5.24
N LYS A 102 -21.11 -14.66 6.55
CA LYS A 102 -22.18 -13.93 7.24
C LYS A 102 -21.55 -12.82 8.06
N HIS A 103 -21.86 -11.59 7.73
CA HIS A 103 -21.39 -10.40 8.44
C HIS A 103 -22.54 -9.43 8.67
N PHE A 104 -22.38 -8.49 9.58
CA PHE A 104 -23.28 -7.35 9.73
C PHE A 104 -22.58 -6.12 9.17
N LEU A 105 -23.11 -5.56 8.08
CA LEU A 105 -22.48 -4.49 7.34
C LEU A 105 -23.30 -3.20 7.38
N LYS A 106 -22.61 -2.08 7.59
CA LYS A 106 -23.15 -0.72 7.59
C LYS A 106 -22.42 0.16 6.60
N HIS A 107 -23.18 0.83 5.75
CA HIS A 107 -22.60 1.82 4.83
C HIS A 107 -22.64 3.20 5.49
N ALA A 108 -21.49 3.86 5.65
CA ALA A 108 -21.34 5.18 6.25
C ALA A 108 -20.11 5.88 5.65
N GLY A 109 -20.22 7.18 5.39
CA GLY A 109 -19.09 7.98 4.90
C GLY A 109 -18.52 7.55 3.54
N GLY A 110 -19.34 6.91 2.68
CA GLY A 110 -18.89 6.40 1.38
C GLY A 110 -18.25 5.02 1.42
N GLU A 111 -18.08 4.43 2.60
CA GLU A 111 -17.52 3.09 2.79
C GLU A 111 -18.53 2.17 3.47
N THR A 112 -18.32 0.86 3.29
CA THR A 112 -19.06 -0.18 4.01
C THR A 112 -18.11 -0.87 4.97
N VAL A 113 -18.51 -0.96 6.22
CA VAL A 113 -17.71 -1.56 7.29
C VAL A 113 -18.53 -2.61 8.03
N GLU A 114 -17.83 -3.54 8.69
CA GLU A 114 -18.48 -4.44 9.64
C GLU A 114 -18.91 -3.67 10.89
N SER A 115 -20.17 -3.87 11.32
CA SER A 115 -20.73 -3.15 12.46
C SER A 115 -21.86 -3.97 13.10
N PRO A 116 -21.93 -4.09 14.44
CA PRO A 116 -22.98 -4.84 15.11
C PRO A 116 -24.40 -4.33 14.83
N ASP A 117 -24.56 -3.05 14.52
CA ASP A 117 -25.82 -2.40 14.14
C ASP A 117 -26.07 -2.40 12.61
N GLY A 118 -25.24 -3.11 11.85
CA GLY A 118 -25.36 -3.26 10.42
C GLY A 118 -26.46 -4.19 9.97
N LYS A 119 -26.73 -4.21 8.67
CA LYS A 119 -27.64 -5.19 8.04
C LYS A 119 -26.90 -6.50 7.80
N GLN A 120 -27.61 -7.61 7.96
CA GLN A 120 -27.06 -8.93 7.68
C GLN A 120 -26.71 -9.08 6.19
N ALA A 121 -25.46 -9.41 5.92
CA ALA A 121 -24.87 -9.65 4.61
C ALA A 121 -24.49 -11.14 4.48
N ILE A 122 -25.04 -11.83 3.48
CA ILE A 122 -24.81 -13.26 3.25
C ILE A 122 -24.35 -13.48 1.82
N CYS A 123 -23.26 -14.24 1.67
CA CYS A 123 -22.69 -14.65 0.41
C CYS A 123 -22.20 -16.10 0.51
N ASN A 124 -22.60 -16.97 -0.44
CA ASN A 124 -21.94 -18.26 -0.62
C ASN A 124 -20.72 -18.05 -1.50
N PHE A 125 -19.62 -18.73 -1.19
CA PHE A 125 -18.40 -18.67 -2.00
C PHE A 125 -17.86 -20.05 -2.32
N LYS A 126 -17.15 -20.15 -3.44
CA LYS A 126 -16.38 -21.32 -3.84
C LYS A 126 -15.11 -20.86 -4.56
N CYS A 127 -13.96 -21.38 -4.13
CA CYS A 127 -12.69 -21.23 -4.84
C CYS A 127 -12.72 -22.18 -6.06
N GLU A 128 -12.75 -21.61 -7.25
CA GLU A 128 -12.77 -22.41 -8.49
C GLU A 128 -11.37 -22.84 -8.92
N ARG A 129 -10.38 -21.97 -8.69
CA ARG A 129 -8.97 -22.28 -8.94
C ARG A 129 -8.04 -21.32 -8.20
N THR A 130 -6.83 -21.78 -7.92
CA THR A 130 -5.72 -20.99 -7.41
C THR A 130 -4.79 -20.60 -8.55
N ILE A 131 -4.23 -19.38 -8.52
CA ILE A 131 -3.37 -18.80 -9.56
C ILE A 131 -2.14 -18.22 -8.85
N GLY A 132 -1.21 -19.08 -8.38
CA GLY A 132 -0.14 -18.66 -7.48
C GLY A 132 -0.72 -18.03 -6.20
N PRO A 133 -0.35 -16.78 -5.85
CA PRO A 133 -0.85 -16.10 -4.66
C PRO A 133 -2.26 -15.52 -4.82
N PHE A 134 -2.92 -15.74 -5.95
CA PHE A 134 -4.29 -15.29 -6.23
C PHE A 134 -5.26 -16.46 -6.29
N SER A 135 -6.55 -16.18 -6.21
CA SER A 135 -7.61 -17.18 -6.39
C SER A 135 -8.77 -16.61 -7.18
N LEU A 136 -9.37 -17.46 -8.05
CA LEU A 136 -10.64 -17.16 -8.70
C LEU A 136 -11.77 -17.71 -7.85
N LEU A 137 -12.62 -16.83 -7.35
CA LEU A 137 -13.80 -17.17 -6.57
C LEU A 137 -15.08 -17.04 -7.39
N LYS A 138 -15.97 -18.01 -7.22
CA LYS A 138 -17.38 -17.91 -7.58
C LYS A 138 -18.16 -17.49 -6.33
N LEU A 139 -18.94 -16.42 -6.43
CA LEU A 139 -19.66 -15.78 -5.34
C LEU A 139 -21.15 -15.73 -5.65
N GLU A 140 -21.98 -16.35 -4.81
CA GLU A 140 -23.43 -16.27 -4.92
C GLU A 140 -23.96 -15.26 -3.88
N LEU A 141 -24.48 -14.14 -4.37
CA LEU A 141 -24.93 -13.03 -3.54
C LEU A 141 -26.38 -13.24 -3.09
N LEU A 142 -26.58 -13.55 -1.81
CA LEU A 142 -27.91 -13.80 -1.23
C LEU A 142 -28.58 -12.54 -0.68
N THR A 143 -27.79 -11.52 -0.34
CA THR A 143 -28.26 -10.19 0.10
C THR A 143 -27.63 -9.12 -0.80
N GLY A 144 -28.08 -7.87 -0.72
CA GLY A 144 -27.58 -6.78 -1.54
C GLY A 144 -27.32 -5.53 -0.74
N ILE A 145 -26.11 -5.38 -0.20
CA ILE A 145 -25.60 -4.19 0.48
C ILE A 145 -24.55 -3.54 -0.40
N THR A 146 -24.43 -2.23 -0.37
CA THR A 146 -23.39 -1.49 -1.11
C THR A 146 -22.02 -2.07 -0.78
N HIS A 147 -21.18 -2.34 -1.80
CA HIS A 147 -19.84 -2.93 -1.69
C HIS A 147 -19.78 -4.29 -0.97
N GLN A 148 -20.90 -5.01 -0.81
CA GLN A 148 -20.96 -6.22 0.02
C GLN A 148 -19.84 -7.24 -0.29
N LEU A 149 -19.71 -7.66 -1.56
CA LEU A 149 -18.71 -8.66 -1.95
C LEU A 149 -17.29 -8.17 -1.71
N ARG A 150 -17.02 -6.90 -1.95
CA ARG A 150 -15.72 -6.26 -1.75
C ARG A 150 -15.31 -6.34 -0.28
N VAL A 151 -16.20 -5.93 0.63
CA VAL A 151 -15.97 -5.97 2.08
C VAL A 151 -15.85 -7.41 2.59
N GLN A 152 -16.73 -8.31 2.14
CA GLN A 152 -16.71 -9.71 2.62
C GLN A 152 -15.45 -10.45 2.19
N CYS A 153 -14.94 -10.23 0.98
CA CYS A 153 -13.64 -10.76 0.55
C CYS A 153 -12.50 -10.20 1.41
N ALA A 154 -12.50 -8.90 1.70
CA ALA A 154 -11.48 -8.28 2.55
C ALA A 154 -11.50 -8.82 3.99
N LEU A 155 -12.70 -8.94 4.60
CA LEU A 155 -12.88 -9.53 5.94
C LEU A 155 -12.46 -11.01 6.00
N ALA A 156 -12.60 -11.73 4.88
CA ALA A 156 -12.10 -13.10 4.75
C ALA A 156 -10.58 -13.21 4.54
N GLY A 157 -9.84 -12.08 4.56
CA GLY A 157 -8.39 -12.03 4.35
C GLY A 157 -7.95 -12.23 2.91
N CYS A 158 -8.88 -12.16 1.95
CA CYS A 158 -8.60 -12.28 0.52
C CYS A 158 -9.33 -11.17 -0.27
N PRO A 159 -8.86 -9.89 -0.17
CA PRO A 159 -9.48 -8.76 -0.85
C PRO A 159 -9.48 -8.95 -2.37
N ILE A 160 -10.45 -8.34 -3.06
CA ILE A 160 -10.55 -8.44 -4.53
C ILE A 160 -9.39 -7.66 -5.16
N LEU A 161 -8.68 -8.27 -6.10
CA LEU A 161 -7.60 -7.63 -6.85
C LEU A 161 -8.11 -6.36 -7.55
N GLY A 162 -7.36 -5.26 -7.40
CA GLY A 162 -7.72 -3.94 -7.92
C GLY A 162 -8.73 -3.18 -7.05
N ASP A 163 -8.98 -3.65 -5.84
CA ASP A 163 -9.83 -2.95 -4.88
C ASP A 163 -9.00 -2.03 -3.97
N SER A 164 -8.72 -0.81 -4.45
CA SER A 164 -7.95 0.20 -3.71
C SER A 164 -8.60 0.60 -2.37
N ARG A 165 -9.92 0.43 -2.25
CA ARG A 165 -10.68 0.81 -1.05
C ARG A 165 -10.61 -0.23 0.06
N TYR A 166 -10.60 -1.52 -0.31
CA TYR A 166 -10.67 -2.63 0.66
C TYR A 166 -9.42 -3.52 0.65
N GLY A 167 -8.29 -3.03 0.16
CA GLY A 167 -6.99 -3.65 0.33
C GLY A 167 -6.53 -4.60 -0.79
N GLY A 168 -7.20 -4.56 -1.94
CA GLY A 168 -6.82 -5.35 -3.13
C GLY A 168 -5.80 -4.67 -4.06
N GLY A 169 -5.27 -3.52 -3.63
CA GLY A 169 -4.31 -2.72 -4.40
C GLY A 169 -4.96 -1.83 -5.47
N ASP A 170 -4.19 -0.91 -6.02
CA ASP A 170 -4.59 0.04 -7.08
C ASP A 170 -3.76 -0.10 -8.38
N HIS A 171 -2.75 -0.97 -8.38
CA HIS A 171 -1.92 -1.23 -9.56
C HIS A 171 -2.55 -2.19 -10.57
N ALA A 172 -3.68 -2.81 -10.27
CA ALA A 172 -4.38 -3.64 -11.23
C ALA A 172 -5.17 -2.76 -12.22
N PRO A 173 -5.31 -3.17 -13.50
CA PRO A 173 -5.97 -2.37 -14.54
C PRO A 173 -7.46 -2.10 -14.25
N ARG A 174 -8.04 -2.82 -13.30
CA ARG A 174 -9.46 -2.71 -12.92
C ARG A 174 -9.74 -3.44 -11.60
N LEU A 175 -10.92 -3.21 -11.03
CA LEU A 175 -11.49 -4.10 -10.02
C LEU A 175 -11.86 -5.45 -10.68
N TYR A 176 -11.27 -6.55 -10.21
CA TYR A 176 -11.52 -7.90 -10.73
C TYR A 176 -12.80 -8.50 -10.13
N LEU A 177 -13.93 -7.81 -10.31
CA LEU A 177 -15.27 -8.25 -9.92
C LEU A 177 -16.22 -8.20 -11.12
N HIS A 178 -16.91 -9.32 -11.38
CA HIS A 178 -17.76 -9.50 -12.55
C HIS A 178 -19.09 -10.15 -12.21
N ALA A 179 -20.21 -9.48 -12.50
CA ALA A 179 -21.56 -10.01 -12.39
C ALA A 179 -21.85 -10.97 -13.57
N HIS A 180 -21.56 -12.26 -13.37
CA HIS A 180 -21.53 -13.27 -14.42
C HIS A 180 -22.92 -13.74 -14.84
N SER A 181 -23.80 -14.05 -13.87
CA SER A 181 -25.14 -14.51 -14.22
C SER A 181 -26.22 -14.00 -13.27
N LEU A 182 -27.40 -13.83 -13.85
CA LEU A 182 -28.62 -13.46 -13.15
C LEU A 182 -29.75 -14.38 -13.61
N GLN A 183 -30.47 -14.97 -12.65
CA GLN A 183 -31.67 -15.77 -12.92
C GLN A 183 -32.79 -15.27 -11.99
N CYS A 184 -33.93 -14.98 -12.57
CA CYS A 184 -35.17 -14.65 -11.85
C CYS A 184 -36.11 -15.83 -11.89
N TYR A 185 -36.58 -16.30 -10.74
CA TYR A 185 -37.46 -17.47 -10.66
C TYR A 185 -38.95 -17.13 -10.86
N ASP A 186 -39.32 -15.85 -10.67
CA ASP A 186 -40.71 -15.39 -10.70
C ASP A 186 -41.08 -14.74 -12.06
N ILE A 187 -40.12 -14.48 -12.93
CA ILE A 187 -40.35 -13.88 -14.25
C ILE A 187 -40.01 -14.91 -15.33
N ARG A 188 -41.03 -15.67 -15.75
CA ARG A 188 -40.84 -16.77 -16.72
C ARG A 188 -40.28 -16.31 -18.06
N GLU A 189 -40.61 -15.10 -18.50
CA GLU A 189 -40.19 -14.52 -19.77
C GLU A 189 -38.73 -14.03 -19.73
N LEU A 190 -38.10 -13.95 -18.53
CA LEU A 190 -36.70 -13.60 -18.38
C LEU A 190 -35.87 -14.87 -18.28
N PRO A 191 -35.11 -15.24 -19.31
CA PRO A 191 -34.26 -16.41 -19.25
C PRO A 191 -33.14 -16.23 -18.25
N ARG A 192 -32.44 -17.30 -17.91
CA ARG A 192 -31.17 -17.16 -17.21
C ARG A 192 -30.21 -16.36 -18.10
N LEU A 193 -29.77 -15.23 -17.61
CA LEU A 193 -28.81 -14.36 -18.28
C LEU A 193 -27.39 -14.74 -17.87
N THR A 194 -26.48 -14.75 -18.84
CA THR A 194 -25.04 -14.96 -18.58
C THR A 194 -24.22 -13.98 -19.40
N ALA A 195 -23.18 -13.40 -18.76
CA ALA A 195 -22.14 -12.66 -19.45
C ALA A 195 -20.86 -13.48 -19.44
N ASN A 196 -20.16 -13.53 -20.55
CA ASN A 196 -18.88 -14.22 -20.62
C ASN A 196 -17.91 -13.60 -19.62
N LEU A 197 -17.15 -14.47 -18.96
CA LEU A 197 -16.10 -14.03 -18.07
C LEU A 197 -15.03 -13.30 -18.90
N PRO A 198 -14.64 -12.07 -18.55
CA PRO A 198 -13.58 -11.36 -19.25
C PRO A 198 -12.28 -12.18 -19.28
N ALA A 199 -11.51 -12.06 -20.37
CA ALA A 199 -10.32 -12.88 -20.60
C ALA A 199 -9.29 -12.79 -19.45
N GLU A 200 -9.16 -11.62 -18.85
CA GLU A 200 -8.27 -11.35 -17.73
C GLU A 200 -8.60 -12.16 -16.46
N PHE A 201 -9.85 -12.62 -16.29
CA PHE A 201 -10.23 -13.53 -15.19
C PHE A 201 -9.79 -14.97 -15.43
N SER A 202 -9.48 -15.30 -16.68
CA SER A 202 -8.96 -16.62 -17.09
C SER A 202 -7.45 -16.64 -17.23
N ALA A 203 -6.76 -15.51 -16.98
CA ALA A 203 -5.33 -15.37 -17.09
C ALA A 203 -4.58 -16.38 -16.20
N ASN A 204 -3.39 -16.79 -16.64
CA ASN A 204 -2.42 -17.49 -15.79
C ASN A 204 -1.66 -16.50 -14.93
N LEU A 205 -0.80 -16.99 -14.04
CA LEU A 205 -0.03 -16.15 -13.13
C LEU A 205 0.88 -15.16 -13.89
N ASP A 206 1.55 -15.62 -14.93
CA ASP A 206 2.46 -14.84 -15.75
C ASP A 206 1.76 -13.62 -16.36
N THR A 207 0.62 -13.82 -17.01
CA THR A 207 -0.19 -12.74 -17.59
C THR A 207 -0.73 -11.78 -16.53
N LEU A 208 -1.15 -12.30 -15.38
CA LEU A 208 -1.70 -11.48 -14.29
C LEU A 208 -0.63 -10.59 -13.67
N LEU A 209 0.55 -11.15 -13.36
CA LEU A 209 1.68 -10.38 -12.83
C LEU A 209 2.17 -9.34 -13.84
N SER A 210 2.33 -9.70 -15.11
CA SER A 210 2.70 -8.76 -16.17
C SER A 210 1.72 -7.57 -16.24
N SER A 211 0.42 -7.83 -16.12
CA SER A 211 -0.60 -6.79 -16.10
C SER A 211 -0.49 -5.88 -14.87
N ILE A 212 -0.26 -6.43 -13.68
CA ILE A 212 -0.08 -5.64 -12.45
C ILE A 212 1.19 -4.79 -12.54
N LEU A 213 2.31 -5.39 -12.92
CA LEU A 213 3.60 -4.71 -13.05
C LEU A 213 3.55 -3.55 -14.05
N SER A 214 2.82 -3.71 -15.17
CA SER A 214 2.68 -2.68 -16.20
C SER A 214 1.81 -1.48 -15.79
N HIS A 215 1.00 -1.60 -14.75
CA HIS A 215 0.20 -0.51 -14.19
C HIS A 215 0.90 0.21 -13.02
N ALA A 216 1.97 -0.37 -12.48
CA ALA A 216 2.89 0.38 -11.64
C ALA A 216 3.55 1.46 -12.51
N ASP A 217 3.31 2.74 -12.20
CA ASP A 217 3.78 3.90 -13.00
C ASP A 217 5.30 4.08 -12.89
N VAL A 218 6.05 3.24 -13.62
CA VAL A 218 7.50 3.05 -13.48
C VAL A 218 8.28 3.49 -14.73
N HIS A 219 7.65 4.18 -15.63
CA HIS A 219 8.16 4.38 -17.00
C HIS A 219 9.48 5.15 -17.14
N GLN A 220 10.12 5.62 -16.06
CA GLN A 220 11.39 6.38 -16.15
C GLN A 220 12.29 6.22 -14.91
N ILE A 221 12.49 5.01 -14.41
CA ILE A 221 13.49 4.82 -13.34
C ILE A 221 14.88 4.82 -13.98
N PRO A 222 15.79 5.72 -13.54
CA PRO A 222 17.17 5.68 -14.00
C PRO A 222 17.83 4.31 -13.72
N PRO A 223 18.74 3.83 -14.58
CA PRO A 223 19.33 2.49 -14.44
C PRO A 223 19.98 2.24 -13.07
N ASN A 224 20.66 3.24 -12.53
CA ASN A 224 21.42 3.13 -11.27
C ASN A 224 20.62 3.56 -10.04
N GLU A 225 19.32 3.79 -10.15
CA GLU A 225 18.50 4.28 -9.03
C GLU A 225 18.21 3.18 -8.01
N ALA A 226 18.18 3.58 -6.73
CA ALA A 226 17.68 2.77 -5.63
C ALA A 226 16.26 3.23 -5.28
N ILE A 227 15.26 2.37 -5.47
CA ILE A 227 13.86 2.74 -5.29
C ILE A 227 13.00 1.54 -4.92
N ARG A 228 12.01 1.76 -4.05
CA ARG A 228 10.96 0.79 -3.77
C ARG A 228 9.92 0.81 -4.89
N LEU A 229 9.61 -0.36 -5.44
CA LEU A 229 8.78 -0.52 -6.62
C LEU A 229 7.35 -0.94 -6.26
N ILE A 230 7.24 -1.93 -5.39
CA ILE A 230 5.98 -2.60 -5.07
C ILE A 230 5.90 -2.90 -3.59
N VAL A 231 4.71 -2.70 -3.01
CA VAL A 231 4.31 -3.23 -1.69
C VAL A 231 2.93 -3.87 -1.78
N PRO A 232 2.62 -4.84 -0.92
CA PRO A 232 1.37 -5.61 -0.99
C PRO A 232 0.11 -4.75 -0.98
N GLN A 233 0.09 -3.71 -0.16
CA GLN A 233 -1.10 -2.87 0.07
C GLN A 233 -1.56 -2.11 -1.19
N HIS A 234 -0.62 -1.74 -2.08
CA HIS A 234 -0.92 -0.99 -3.29
C HIS A 234 -0.91 -1.84 -4.56
N SER A 235 -0.04 -2.84 -4.62
CA SER A 235 0.04 -3.67 -5.83
C SER A 235 -1.04 -4.73 -5.92
N GLY A 236 -1.58 -5.17 -4.79
CA GLY A 236 -2.36 -6.39 -4.72
C GLY A 236 -1.52 -7.67 -4.84
N ILE A 237 -0.18 -7.58 -4.92
CA ILE A 237 0.73 -8.73 -4.85
C ILE A 237 0.98 -9.05 -3.38
N PRO A 238 0.38 -10.09 -2.81
CA PRO A 238 0.45 -10.34 -1.38
C PRO A 238 1.86 -10.78 -0.96
N GLU A 239 2.24 -10.46 0.29
CA GLU A 239 3.48 -10.89 0.95
C GLU A 239 4.79 -10.38 0.33
N ILE A 240 4.79 -9.66 -0.79
CA ILE A 240 6.00 -9.28 -1.53
C ILE A 240 6.22 -7.76 -1.55
N ILE A 241 7.43 -7.35 -1.18
CA ILE A 241 7.96 -6.00 -1.48
C ILE A 241 9.04 -6.16 -2.54
N LEU A 242 8.94 -5.38 -3.62
CA LEU A 242 9.98 -5.29 -4.64
C LEU A 242 10.68 -3.94 -4.54
N GLU A 243 12.01 -3.98 -4.54
CA GLU A 243 12.88 -2.81 -4.56
C GLU A 243 13.91 -2.99 -5.69
N LYS A 244 14.26 -1.90 -6.36
CA LYS A 244 15.37 -1.87 -7.34
C LYS A 244 16.55 -1.18 -6.70
N VAL A 245 17.74 -1.76 -6.85
CA VAL A 245 19.02 -1.20 -6.45
C VAL A 245 19.98 -1.36 -7.61
N ALA A 246 20.14 -0.33 -8.42
CA ALA A 246 20.86 -0.40 -9.69
C ALA A 246 20.32 -1.54 -10.58
N SER A 247 21.15 -2.54 -10.92
CA SER A 247 20.74 -3.72 -11.69
C SER A 247 20.16 -4.86 -10.86
N VAL A 248 20.08 -4.71 -9.53
CA VAL A 248 19.61 -5.76 -8.63
C VAL A 248 18.13 -5.55 -8.29
N LEU A 249 17.31 -6.59 -8.48
CA LEU A 249 15.97 -6.68 -7.95
C LEU A 249 16.07 -7.24 -6.51
N LEU A 250 15.79 -6.41 -5.51
CA LEU A 250 15.71 -6.83 -4.12
C LEU A 250 14.27 -7.21 -3.79
N VAL A 251 14.06 -8.46 -3.44
CA VAL A 251 12.75 -9.03 -3.10
C VAL A 251 12.70 -9.32 -1.61
N ARG A 252 11.77 -8.68 -0.89
CA ARG A 252 11.48 -8.97 0.51
C ARG A 252 10.17 -9.74 0.60
N HIS A 253 10.25 -10.99 1.00
CA HIS A 253 9.10 -11.85 1.19
C HIS A 253 8.67 -11.83 2.66
N LEU A 254 7.51 -11.26 2.92
CA LEU A 254 6.92 -11.12 4.26
C LEU A 254 6.09 -12.37 4.58
N GLU A 255 6.73 -13.47 4.97
CA GLU A 255 6.02 -14.70 5.29
C GLU A 255 5.08 -14.52 6.49
N PRO A 256 3.79 -14.87 6.36
CA PRO A 256 2.85 -14.87 7.48
C PRO A 256 3.19 -15.97 8.49
N ALA A 257 2.56 -15.96 9.67
CA ALA A 257 2.72 -17.00 10.68
C ALA A 257 2.25 -18.41 10.24
N GLY A 258 1.54 -18.49 9.12
CA GLY A 258 1.05 -19.72 8.49
C GLY A 258 1.86 -20.14 7.25
N LYS A 259 1.18 -20.80 6.32
CA LYS A 259 1.76 -21.18 5.03
C LYS A 259 1.77 -19.96 4.09
N SER A 260 2.91 -19.67 3.48
CA SER A 260 3.01 -18.65 2.43
C SER A 260 2.10 -18.98 1.24
N LEU A 261 1.61 -17.95 0.58
CA LEU A 261 0.84 -18.03 -0.67
C LEU A 261 1.74 -18.32 -1.89
N TRP A 262 3.06 -18.15 -1.72
CA TRP A 262 4.05 -18.30 -2.77
C TRP A 262 4.74 -19.66 -2.69
N ASP A 263 4.77 -20.39 -3.78
CA ASP A 263 5.67 -21.53 -4.02
C ASP A 263 6.86 -21.09 -4.88
N GLU A 264 7.86 -21.95 -4.99
CA GLU A 264 9.07 -21.66 -5.75
C GLU A 264 8.79 -21.33 -7.22
N THR A 265 7.85 -22.03 -7.85
CA THR A 265 7.49 -21.81 -9.25
C THR A 265 6.88 -20.42 -9.45
N SER A 266 5.96 -20.03 -8.57
CA SER A 266 5.32 -18.71 -8.61
C SER A 266 6.31 -17.58 -8.35
N LEU A 267 7.26 -17.78 -7.42
CA LEU A 267 8.34 -16.81 -7.16
C LEU A 267 9.25 -16.63 -8.38
N ARG A 268 9.62 -17.73 -9.06
CA ARG A 268 10.44 -17.65 -10.28
C ARG A 268 9.75 -16.85 -11.38
N ILE A 269 8.46 -17.09 -11.60
CA ILE A 269 7.66 -16.30 -12.56
C ILE A 269 7.68 -14.81 -12.19
N LEU A 270 7.46 -14.48 -10.90
CA LEU A 270 7.53 -13.10 -10.44
C LEU A 270 8.90 -12.47 -10.69
N PHE A 271 10.00 -13.17 -10.36
CA PHE A 271 11.36 -12.65 -10.53
C PHE A 271 11.69 -12.39 -12.00
N ASP A 272 11.34 -13.32 -12.88
CA ASP A 272 11.61 -13.17 -14.32
C ASP A 272 10.81 -12.01 -14.92
N GLN A 273 9.53 -11.88 -14.56
CA GLN A 273 8.69 -10.77 -15.00
C GLN A 273 9.20 -9.43 -14.47
N ALA A 274 9.48 -9.35 -13.17
CA ALA A 274 9.94 -8.10 -12.55
C ALA A 274 11.33 -7.69 -13.04
N LYS A 275 12.26 -8.65 -13.23
CA LYS A 275 13.58 -8.34 -13.85
C LYS A 275 13.41 -7.75 -15.23
N ALA A 276 12.63 -8.41 -16.08
CA ALA A 276 12.40 -7.95 -17.45
C ALA A 276 11.77 -6.55 -17.48
N PHE A 277 10.77 -6.33 -16.62
CA PHE A 277 10.03 -5.08 -16.59
C PHE A 277 10.86 -3.91 -16.04
N TYR A 278 11.62 -4.11 -14.95
CA TYR A 278 12.40 -3.07 -14.29
C TYR A 278 13.86 -2.98 -14.78
N GLY A 279 14.25 -3.78 -15.77
CA GLY A 279 15.61 -3.79 -16.32
C GLY A 279 16.66 -4.24 -15.30
N CYS A 280 16.34 -5.23 -14.46
CA CYS A 280 17.28 -5.84 -13.52
C CYS A 280 17.91 -7.10 -14.12
N THR A 281 19.18 -7.37 -13.78
CA THR A 281 19.89 -8.59 -14.19
C THR A 281 19.92 -9.63 -13.09
N ASP A 282 19.99 -9.18 -11.84
CA ASP A 282 20.20 -10.01 -10.66
C ASP A 282 19.03 -9.93 -9.69
N VAL A 283 18.88 -10.94 -8.83
CA VAL A 283 17.87 -10.98 -7.77
C VAL A 283 18.53 -11.27 -6.44
N SER A 284 18.23 -10.44 -5.45
CA SER A 284 18.49 -10.71 -4.02
C SER A 284 17.16 -10.99 -3.34
N TYR A 285 17.00 -12.19 -2.79
CA TYR A 285 15.75 -12.64 -2.17
C TYR A 285 15.91 -12.84 -0.67
N HIS A 286 15.09 -12.15 0.11
CA HIS A 286 15.13 -12.14 1.58
C HIS A 286 13.77 -12.53 2.14
N VAL A 287 13.75 -13.52 3.04
CA VAL A 287 12.53 -13.97 3.71
C VAL A 287 12.46 -13.37 5.11
N HIS A 288 11.39 -12.63 5.38
CA HIS A 288 11.08 -12.05 6.69
C HIS A 288 9.93 -12.82 7.33
N LYS A 289 10.19 -13.61 8.37
CA LYS A 289 9.17 -14.39 9.09
C LYS A 289 8.46 -13.54 10.14
N SER A 290 7.15 -13.74 10.29
CA SER A 290 6.37 -13.08 11.34
C SER A 290 6.87 -13.47 12.74
N PRO A 291 6.94 -12.54 13.72
CA PRO A 291 7.39 -12.81 15.10
C PRO A 291 6.55 -13.83 15.86
N ALA A 292 5.37 -14.20 15.39
CA ALA A 292 4.52 -15.24 15.99
C ALA A 292 5.04 -16.67 15.79
N SER A 293 6.02 -16.87 14.91
CA SER A 293 6.75 -18.14 14.81
C SER A 293 7.85 -18.16 15.88
N SER A 294 7.80 -19.09 16.82
CA SER A 294 8.60 -19.18 18.04
C SER A 294 10.11 -19.42 17.86
N HIS A 295 10.65 -19.24 16.67
CA HIS A 295 12.09 -19.27 16.38
C HIS A 295 12.36 -18.25 15.26
N SER A 296 12.58 -16.99 15.64
CA SER A 296 13.02 -15.94 14.76
C SER A 296 14.51 -16.13 14.41
N CYS A 297 14.77 -16.88 13.39
CA CYS A 297 16.00 -16.75 12.63
C CYS A 297 15.55 -16.27 11.25
N ASP A 298 15.80 -15.00 10.93
CA ASP A 298 15.70 -14.54 9.56
C ASP A 298 16.68 -15.40 8.75
N ARG A 299 16.15 -16.40 8.05
CA ARG A 299 16.96 -17.20 7.12
C ARG A 299 17.05 -16.41 5.84
N PHE A 300 18.27 -15.91 5.60
CA PHE A 300 18.64 -15.42 4.28
C PHE A 300 18.88 -16.62 3.39
N GLU A 301 18.01 -16.82 2.44
CA GLU A 301 18.30 -17.67 1.30
C GLU A 301 18.72 -16.75 0.17
N GLN A 302 20.04 -16.59 -0.06
CA GLN A 302 20.58 -16.07 -1.31
C GLN A 302 20.28 -17.11 -2.40
N ALA A 303 19.07 -17.06 -2.93
CA ALA A 303 18.58 -18.19 -3.72
C ALA A 303 18.98 -18.10 -5.21
N PHE A 304 19.35 -16.92 -5.77
CA PHE A 304 19.25 -16.80 -7.23
C PHE A 304 20.40 -16.15 -8.00
N SER A 305 21.31 -15.41 -7.36
CA SER A 305 22.52 -14.94 -8.06
C SER A 305 23.64 -14.54 -7.11
N HIS A 306 24.88 -14.76 -7.53
CA HIS A 306 26.05 -14.21 -6.84
C HIS A 306 26.16 -12.73 -7.21
N ILE A 307 25.69 -11.86 -6.33
CA ILE A 307 25.76 -10.41 -6.53
C ILE A 307 27.16 -9.96 -6.10
N PRO A 308 27.96 -9.37 -7.02
CA PRO A 308 29.24 -8.80 -6.62
C PRO A 308 29.00 -7.60 -5.69
N GLU A 309 29.61 -7.64 -4.52
CA GLU A 309 29.50 -6.57 -3.52
C GLU A 309 30.77 -5.72 -3.46
N PRO A 310 30.65 -4.41 -3.14
CA PRO A 310 29.42 -3.65 -2.93
C PRO A 310 28.76 -3.19 -4.25
N VAL A 311 27.41 -3.09 -4.25
CA VAL A 311 26.66 -2.45 -5.33
C VAL A 311 26.43 -1.00 -4.96
N ASN A 312 26.79 -0.06 -5.83
CA ASN A 312 26.51 1.35 -5.63
C ASN A 312 25.28 1.76 -6.43
N ALA A 313 24.34 2.45 -5.77
CA ALA A 313 23.14 2.97 -6.41
C ALA A 313 22.84 4.40 -5.96
N THR A 314 22.08 5.13 -6.79
CA THR A 314 21.74 6.53 -6.55
C THR A 314 20.34 6.68 -5.96
N GLU A 315 20.16 7.67 -5.12
CA GLU A 315 18.85 8.19 -4.74
C GLU A 315 18.89 9.72 -4.67
N HIS A 316 18.05 10.38 -5.42
CA HIS A 316 18.05 11.85 -5.54
C HIS A 316 19.43 12.44 -5.87
N GLY A 317 20.22 11.74 -6.69
CA GLY A 317 21.56 12.15 -7.07
C GLY A 317 22.67 11.90 -6.03
N ASN A 318 22.34 11.32 -4.89
CA ASN A 318 23.32 10.87 -3.90
C ASN A 318 23.65 9.39 -4.11
N LEU A 319 24.92 9.01 -3.94
CA LEU A 319 25.41 7.65 -4.12
C LEU A 319 25.51 6.91 -2.79
N TYR A 320 25.04 5.67 -2.75
CA TYR A 320 25.07 4.81 -1.56
C TYR A 320 25.59 3.43 -1.89
N ALA A 321 26.39 2.86 -0.99
CA ALA A 321 26.85 1.48 -1.06
C ALA A 321 25.83 0.52 -0.44
N PHE A 322 25.44 -0.49 -1.20
CA PHE A 322 24.53 -1.54 -0.78
C PHE A 322 25.26 -2.86 -0.58
N ASP A 323 24.81 -3.62 0.40
CA ASP A 323 25.33 -4.91 0.82
C ASP A 323 24.14 -5.85 1.04
N PHE A 324 24.05 -6.90 0.26
CA PHE A 324 22.90 -7.83 0.29
C PHE A 324 23.16 -9.06 1.16
N SER A 325 24.30 -9.10 1.88
CA SER A 325 24.64 -10.22 2.77
C SER A 325 23.81 -10.28 4.05
N GLY A 326 23.09 -9.19 4.38
CA GLY A 326 22.32 -9.04 5.63
C GLY A 326 20.91 -8.47 5.44
N ASN A 327 20.12 -8.43 6.51
CA ASN A 327 18.76 -7.84 6.53
C ASN A 327 18.75 -6.35 6.20
N ALA A 328 19.82 -5.67 6.57
CA ALA A 328 19.98 -4.24 6.44
C ALA A 328 20.88 -3.95 5.23
N THR A 329 20.27 -3.70 4.10
CA THR A 329 20.95 -3.62 2.79
C THR A 329 21.69 -2.30 2.51
N GLY A 330 21.74 -1.38 3.46
CA GLY A 330 22.48 -0.12 3.34
C GLY A 330 21.60 1.13 3.32
N LEU A 331 20.38 1.07 2.81
CA LEU A 331 19.44 2.19 2.75
C LEU A 331 18.01 1.70 2.97
N TYR A 332 17.25 2.43 3.79
CA TYR A 332 15.81 2.21 3.95
C TYR A 332 15.06 3.05 2.93
N LEU A 333 14.55 2.40 1.87
CA LEU A 333 13.97 3.10 0.71
C LEU A 333 12.59 3.73 0.99
N ASP A 334 11.91 3.33 2.07
CA ASP A 334 10.67 3.96 2.54
C ASP A 334 10.88 5.39 3.07
N GLN A 335 12.11 5.76 3.41
CA GLN A 335 12.48 7.11 3.85
C GLN A 335 12.83 8.08 2.70
N ARG A 336 12.68 7.66 1.45
CA ARG A 336 13.07 8.42 0.24
C ARG A 336 12.54 9.87 0.25
N GLU A 337 11.23 10.05 0.47
CA GLU A 337 10.60 11.37 0.47
C GLU A 337 11.00 12.22 1.69
N ASN A 338 11.29 11.58 2.81
CA ASN A 338 11.82 12.27 3.97
C ASN A 338 13.26 12.75 3.74
N ARG A 339 14.10 11.96 3.07
CA ARG A 339 15.44 12.40 2.68
C ARG A 339 15.40 13.57 1.70
N LYS A 340 14.50 13.53 0.71
CA LYS A 340 14.27 14.66 -0.22
C LYS A 340 13.86 15.93 0.52
N TRP A 341 12.95 15.80 1.50
CA TRP A 341 12.53 16.93 2.31
C TRP A 341 13.68 17.51 3.14
N VAL A 342 14.53 16.66 3.74
CA VAL A 342 15.74 17.10 4.46
C VAL A 342 16.70 17.86 3.54
N MET A 343 16.92 17.40 2.31
CA MET A 343 17.75 18.13 1.33
C MET A 343 17.27 19.56 1.07
N GLN A 344 15.97 19.81 1.19
CA GLN A 344 15.34 21.10 0.88
C GLN A 344 15.25 22.05 2.09
N HIS A 345 15.30 21.50 3.33
CA HIS A 345 14.99 22.27 4.53
C HIS A 345 16.10 22.26 5.58
N ALA A 346 17.09 21.37 5.45
CA ALA A 346 18.18 21.30 6.41
C ALA A 346 19.10 22.53 6.32
N HIS A 347 19.46 23.07 7.50
CA HIS A 347 20.37 24.21 7.63
C HIS A 347 21.15 24.14 8.93
N GLY A 348 22.21 24.93 9.04
CA GLY A 348 23.02 25.09 10.23
C GLY A 348 23.68 23.79 10.70
N ARG A 349 23.66 23.56 11.99
CA ARG A 349 24.19 22.36 12.65
C ARG A 349 23.13 21.28 12.65
N VAL A 350 23.43 20.14 12.02
CA VAL A 350 22.50 19.02 11.84
C VAL A 350 22.80 17.90 12.83
N LEU A 351 21.77 17.42 13.54
CA LEU A 351 21.80 16.22 14.37
C LEU A 351 20.98 15.11 13.72
N ASN A 352 21.62 14.00 13.38
CA ASN A 352 20.98 12.80 12.87
C ASN A 352 21.06 11.67 13.90
N LEU A 353 19.93 11.30 14.48
CA LEU A 353 19.77 10.31 15.54
C LEU A 353 19.30 8.97 14.93
N PHE A 354 19.88 7.86 15.41
CA PHE A 354 19.72 6.54 14.80
C PHE A 354 20.17 6.55 13.34
N ALA A 355 21.36 7.10 13.12
CA ALA A 355 21.82 7.54 11.82
C ALA A 355 22.08 6.42 10.80
N TYR A 356 22.20 5.16 11.28
CA TYR A 356 22.50 4.00 10.46
C TYR A 356 23.68 4.28 9.50
N THR A 357 23.53 4.16 8.18
CA THR A 357 24.55 4.47 7.18
C THR A 357 24.64 5.96 6.81
N CYS A 358 24.10 6.83 7.64
CA CYS A 358 24.16 8.30 7.56
C CYS A 358 23.52 8.91 6.30
N ALA A 359 22.55 8.22 5.66
CA ALA A 359 21.93 8.70 4.44
C ALA A 359 21.26 10.08 4.61
N PHE A 360 20.56 10.32 5.71
CA PHE A 360 20.01 11.64 6.02
C PHE A 360 21.10 12.72 6.20
N SER A 361 22.21 12.36 6.82
CA SER A 361 23.34 13.30 7.01
C SER A 361 23.98 13.69 5.67
N ILE A 362 24.07 12.75 4.72
CA ILE A 362 24.55 13.03 3.36
C ILE A 362 23.57 13.98 2.65
N CYS A 363 22.28 13.70 2.74
CA CYS A 363 21.25 14.57 2.17
C CYS A 363 21.33 15.99 2.73
N ALA A 364 21.50 16.13 4.05
CA ALA A 364 21.66 17.41 4.70
C ALA A 364 22.97 18.11 4.27
N ALA A 365 24.11 17.40 4.27
CA ALA A 365 25.42 17.95 3.94
C ALA A 365 25.56 18.46 2.49
N LYS A 366 24.63 18.09 1.60
CA LYS A 366 24.54 18.65 0.22
C LYS A 366 23.91 20.04 0.19
N SER A 367 23.22 20.47 1.25
CA SER A 367 22.70 21.83 1.34
C SER A 367 23.83 22.81 1.66
N PRO A 368 23.97 23.92 0.91
CA PRO A 368 24.97 24.94 1.21
C PRO A 368 24.72 25.69 2.54
N GLU A 369 23.52 25.56 3.09
CA GLU A 369 23.13 26.17 4.37
C GLU A 369 23.55 25.32 5.59
N VAL A 370 24.02 24.07 5.36
CA VAL A 370 24.46 23.17 6.43
C VAL A 370 25.95 23.36 6.72
N THR A 371 26.26 23.62 7.98
CA THR A 371 27.63 23.85 8.41
C THR A 371 28.36 22.58 8.85
N GLU A 372 27.68 21.69 9.56
CA GLU A 372 28.20 20.39 10.00
C GLU A 372 27.06 19.40 10.25
N THR A 373 27.35 18.11 10.18
CA THR A 373 26.42 17.05 10.59
C THR A 373 27.02 16.24 11.73
N THR A 374 26.20 15.88 12.70
CA THR A 374 26.52 14.96 13.80
C THR A 374 25.61 13.75 13.69
N SER A 375 26.19 12.59 13.38
CA SER A 375 25.49 11.31 13.23
C SER A 375 25.68 10.44 14.45
N ILE A 376 24.60 10.03 15.11
CA ILE A 376 24.63 9.20 16.33
C ILE A 376 24.01 7.84 16.00
N ASP A 377 24.74 6.77 16.26
CA ASP A 377 24.19 5.41 16.14
C ASP A 377 24.83 4.46 17.16
N ALA A 378 24.09 3.39 17.50
CA ALA A 378 24.53 2.32 18.40
C ALA A 378 25.44 1.29 17.70
N ALA A 379 25.47 1.28 16.36
CA ALA A 379 26.19 0.32 15.53
C ALA A 379 27.44 0.96 14.87
N PRO A 380 28.65 0.68 15.35
CA PRO A 380 29.86 1.30 14.78
C PRO A 380 30.10 0.89 13.32
N ALA A 381 29.70 -0.33 12.92
CA ALA A 381 29.79 -0.79 11.54
C ALA A 381 28.91 0.04 10.59
N ALA A 382 27.71 0.44 11.04
CA ALA A 382 26.82 1.30 10.26
C ALA A 382 27.42 2.71 10.07
N LEU A 383 27.99 3.30 11.13
CA LEU A 383 28.69 4.58 11.04
C LEU A 383 29.92 4.53 10.14
N ASN A 384 30.65 3.41 10.09
CA ASN A 384 31.77 3.22 9.15
C ASN A 384 31.30 3.16 7.71
N LYS A 385 30.17 2.46 7.43
CA LYS A 385 29.50 2.52 6.12
C LYS A 385 29.05 3.95 5.79
N GLY A 386 28.59 4.70 6.81
CA GLY A 386 28.25 6.12 6.69
C GLY A 386 29.43 6.97 6.21
N ARG A 387 30.61 6.83 6.80
CA ARG A 387 31.84 7.53 6.34
C ARG A 387 32.16 7.20 4.88
N HIS A 388 32.11 5.92 4.53
CA HIS A 388 32.31 5.50 3.14
C HIS A 388 31.28 6.14 2.18
N ASN A 389 30.02 6.22 2.58
CA ASN A 389 29.01 6.91 1.78
C ASN A 389 29.27 8.42 1.64
N PHE A 390 29.85 9.08 2.65
CA PHE A 390 30.31 10.47 2.53
C PHE A 390 31.42 10.59 1.46
N ASP A 391 32.43 9.71 1.52
CA ASP A 391 33.50 9.66 0.52
C ASP A 391 32.96 9.43 -0.90
N LEU A 392 32.00 8.50 -1.09
CA LEU A 392 31.35 8.24 -2.38
C LEU A 392 30.64 9.48 -2.96
N ASN A 393 30.21 10.40 -2.09
CA ASN A 393 29.53 11.64 -2.48
C ASN A 393 30.47 12.84 -2.59
N GLY A 394 31.79 12.64 -2.41
CA GLY A 394 32.79 13.72 -2.43
C GLY A 394 32.67 14.69 -1.24
N ILE A 395 32.09 14.23 -0.12
CA ILE A 395 31.96 15.01 1.12
C ILE A 395 33.05 14.53 2.07
N ASP A 396 33.92 15.44 2.54
CA ASP A 396 34.99 15.08 3.48
C ASP A 396 34.41 14.65 4.84
N PRO A 397 34.53 13.38 5.25
CA PRO A 397 34.02 12.91 6.53
C PRO A 397 34.67 13.60 7.72
N GLY A 398 35.89 14.18 7.57
CA GLY A 398 36.59 14.90 8.60
C GLY A 398 35.91 16.20 9.06
N CYS A 399 35.05 16.77 8.22
CA CYS A 399 34.23 17.94 8.54
C CYS A 399 32.94 17.61 9.29
N HIS A 400 32.67 16.32 9.56
CA HIS A 400 31.44 15.81 10.15
C HIS A 400 31.72 14.88 11.33
N GLN A 401 30.72 14.70 12.20
CA GLN A 401 30.89 13.87 13.40
C GLN A 401 30.11 12.56 13.29
N PHE A 402 30.75 11.46 13.64
CA PHE A 402 30.17 10.11 13.67
C PHE A 402 30.39 9.52 15.07
N ILE A 403 29.35 9.47 15.89
CA ILE A 403 29.46 9.19 17.30
C ILE A 403 28.75 7.86 17.63
N HIS A 404 29.54 6.87 18.06
CA HIS A 404 29.04 5.60 18.57
C HIS A 404 28.58 5.78 20.02
N GLN A 405 27.26 6.03 20.21
CA GLN A 405 26.68 6.29 21.53
C GLN A 405 25.18 5.95 21.54
N ASP A 406 24.63 5.72 22.75
CA ASP A 406 23.19 5.69 22.99
C ASP A 406 22.57 7.08 22.76
N VAL A 407 21.50 7.12 21.97
CA VAL A 407 20.84 8.37 21.54
C VAL A 407 20.28 9.15 22.71
N LEU A 408 19.58 8.51 23.66
CA LEU A 408 19.00 9.21 24.81
C LEU A 408 20.08 9.79 25.73
N LYS A 409 21.18 9.06 25.95
CA LYS A 409 22.33 9.57 26.69
C LYS A 409 23.00 10.75 25.99
N TYR A 410 23.07 10.72 24.66
CA TYR A 410 23.60 11.82 23.88
C TYR A 410 22.75 13.08 24.05
N LEU A 411 21.43 12.94 23.93
CA LEU A 411 20.47 14.03 24.11
C LEU A 411 20.48 14.58 25.55
N ASP A 412 20.55 13.70 26.55
CA ASP A 412 20.73 14.12 27.98
C ASP A 412 22.00 14.96 28.16
N ARG A 413 23.11 14.63 27.48
CA ARG A 413 24.34 15.43 27.48
C ARG A 413 24.14 16.75 26.76
N CYS A 414 23.44 16.80 25.65
CA CYS A 414 23.12 18.05 24.95
C CYS A 414 22.33 19.00 25.85
N ALA A 415 21.31 18.48 26.53
CA ALA A 415 20.50 19.27 27.45
C ALA A 415 21.34 19.86 28.60
N LYS A 416 22.21 19.06 29.24
CA LYS A 416 23.11 19.50 30.35
C LYS A 416 24.11 20.56 29.91
N ASN A 417 24.61 20.47 28.67
CA ASN A 417 25.65 21.40 28.18
C ASN A 417 25.06 22.50 27.27
N HIS A 418 23.74 22.65 27.23
CA HIS A 418 23.04 23.64 26.40
C HIS A 418 23.43 23.59 24.91
N ILE A 419 23.75 22.38 24.38
CA ILE A 419 24.05 22.16 22.97
C ILE A 419 22.75 22.17 22.20
N ARG A 420 22.67 22.94 21.10
CA ARG A 420 21.50 23.09 20.25
C ARG A 420 21.84 22.80 18.78
N PHE A 421 20.83 22.36 18.03
CA PHE A 421 20.95 22.06 16.63
C PHE A 421 19.85 22.76 15.82
N ASP A 422 20.22 23.23 14.64
CA ASP A 422 19.32 23.94 13.73
C ASP A 422 18.46 22.96 12.90
N THR A 423 18.95 21.74 12.73
CA THR A 423 18.19 20.65 12.10
C THR A 423 18.33 19.37 12.92
N ILE A 424 17.20 18.71 13.23
CA ILE A 424 17.18 17.44 13.95
C ILE A 424 16.42 16.40 13.14
N ILE A 425 17.06 15.26 12.92
CA ILE A 425 16.48 14.11 12.22
C ILE A 425 16.49 12.94 13.20
N CYS A 426 15.33 12.30 13.39
CA CYS A 426 15.18 11.20 14.31
C CYS A 426 14.32 10.09 13.69
N ASP A 427 14.94 8.96 13.38
CA ASP A 427 14.31 7.78 12.80
C ASP A 427 14.57 6.53 13.65
N PRO A 428 13.90 6.42 14.83
CA PRO A 428 14.19 5.38 15.79
C PRO A 428 13.68 4.01 15.32
N PRO A 429 14.42 2.92 15.60
CA PRO A 429 13.92 1.58 15.41
C PRO A 429 12.79 1.28 16.42
N SER A 430 11.91 0.32 16.11
CA SER A 430 10.89 -0.14 17.05
C SER A 430 11.52 -0.68 18.35
N PHE A 431 12.72 -1.26 18.24
CA PHE A 431 13.48 -1.81 19.35
C PHE A 431 14.98 -1.71 19.07
N GLY A 432 15.77 -1.33 20.07
CA GLY A 432 17.22 -1.19 19.96
C GLY A 432 17.95 -1.59 21.23
N ARG A 433 19.23 -1.94 21.12
CA ARG A 433 20.09 -2.22 22.27
C ARG A 433 21.45 -1.53 22.09
N PHE A 434 21.87 -0.84 23.14
CA PHE A 434 23.23 -0.32 23.27
C PHE A 434 23.83 -0.82 24.59
N ASN A 435 24.77 -1.77 24.52
CA ASN A 435 25.31 -2.48 25.71
C ASN A 435 24.17 -3.10 26.55
N LYS A 436 24.00 -2.65 27.81
CA LYS A 436 22.94 -3.10 28.73
C LYS A 436 21.66 -2.27 28.63
N ILE A 437 21.65 -1.20 27.84
CA ILE A 437 20.48 -0.32 27.68
C ILE A 437 19.62 -0.87 26.58
N VAL A 438 18.33 -0.98 26.85
CA VAL A 438 17.30 -1.42 25.90
C VAL A 438 16.42 -0.23 25.60
N PHE A 439 16.35 0.15 24.33
CA PHE A 439 15.43 1.15 23.80
C PHE A 439 14.18 0.44 23.29
N SER A 440 13.01 0.97 23.61
CA SER A 440 11.72 0.52 23.09
C SER A 440 10.88 1.73 22.69
N LEU A 441 10.53 1.82 21.42
CA LEU A 441 9.77 2.96 20.90
C LEU A 441 8.43 3.15 21.65
N GLU A 442 7.73 2.07 22.01
CA GLU A 442 6.47 2.17 22.77
C GLU A 442 6.62 2.85 24.13
N LYS A 443 7.77 2.66 24.79
CA LYS A 443 8.04 3.21 26.13
C LYS A 443 8.72 4.56 26.09
N ASP A 444 9.63 4.74 25.14
CA ASP A 444 10.60 5.84 25.14
C ASP A 444 10.19 6.97 24.18
N LEU A 445 9.14 6.80 23.36
CA LEU A 445 8.73 7.76 22.33
C LEU A 445 8.52 9.18 22.86
N GLY A 446 7.76 9.31 23.97
CA GLY A 446 7.47 10.61 24.55
C GLY A 446 8.74 11.34 25.00
N LYS A 447 9.62 10.61 25.73
CA LYS A 447 10.91 11.15 26.18
C LYS A 447 11.81 11.51 25.00
N LEU A 448 11.87 10.68 23.98
CA LEU A 448 12.71 10.90 22.80
C LEU A 448 12.28 12.17 22.06
N LEU A 449 10.98 12.31 21.78
CA LEU A 449 10.44 13.47 21.08
C LEU A 449 10.64 14.77 21.90
N GLU A 450 10.40 14.71 23.21
CA GLU A 450 10.66 15.83 24.13
C GLU A 450 12.14 16.23 24.11
N SER A 451 13.05 15.25 24.18
CA SER A 451 14.49 15.50 24.16
C SER A 451 14.97 16.09 22.82
N CYS A 452 14.36 15.71 21.70
CA CYS A 452 14.61 16.35 20.40
C CYS A 452 14.21 17.84 20.43
N ILE A 453 13.03 18.15 20.96
CA ILE A 453 12.56 19.54 21.11
C ILE A 453 13.51 20.35 22.01
N GLN A 454 13.97 19.76 23.12
CA GLN A 454 14.91 20.44 24.02
C GLN A 454 16.28 20.68 23.38
N ALA A 455 16.72 19.84 22.46
CA ALA A 455 17.97 20.01 21.71
C ALA A 455 17.83 20.92 20.48
N ALA A 456 16.63 21.39 20.16
CA ALA A 456 16.38 22.28 19.03
C ALA A 456 16.81 23.73 19.33
N ALA A 457 17.41 24.38 18.35
CA ALA A 457 17.65 25.84 18.35
C ALA A 457 16.35 26.59 17.99
N PRO A 458 16.25 27.89 18.21
CA PRO A 458 15.18 28.71 17.64
C PRO A 458 15.16 28.56 16.10
N ASN A 459 13.99 28.47 15.52
CA ASN A 459 13.74 28.22 14.08
C ASN A 459 14.28 26.87 13.58
N ALA A 460 14.49 25.90 14.45
CA ALA A 460 15.00 24.59 14.05
C ALA A 460 13.99 23.81 13.21
N VAL A 461 14.52 23.04 12.27
CA VAL A 461 13.81 22.04 11.49
C VAL A 461 13.89 20.67 12.17
N ILE A 462 12.75 20.02 12.39
CA ILE A 462 12.71 18.69 13.00
C ILE A 462 11.96 17.73 12.06
N LEU A 463 12.64 16.65 11.67
CA LEU A 463 12.05 15.47 11.07
C LEU A 463 12.06 14.33 12.08
N PHE A 464 10.91 13.78 12.37
CA PHE A 464 10.76 12.61 13.23
C PHE A 464 9.91 11.57 12.54
N SER A 465 10.44 10.37 12.30
CA SER A 465 9.73 9.30 11.62
C SER A 465 9.70 8.03 12.46
N ILE A 466 8.59 7.29 12.38
CA ILE A 466 8.42 6.00 13.06
C ILE A 466 7.73 5.00 12.15
N ASN A 467 8.24 3.77 12.15
CA ASN A 467 7.57 2.62 11.52
C ASN A 467 7.10 1.66 12.63
N HIS A 468 5.88 1.90 13.16
CA HIS A 468 5.34 1.11 14.27
C HIS A 468 3.81 1.01 14.20
N ARG A 469 3.28 -0.23 14.05
CA ARG A 469 1.85 -0.48 13.82
C ARG A 469 0.93 -0.06 14.98
N ARG A 470 1.39 -0.22 16.24
CA ARG A 470 0.56 0.07 17.42
C ARG A 470 0.47 1.56 17.77
N ILE A 471 1.36 2.38 17.25
CA ILE A 471 1.34 3.84 17.50
C ILE A 471 0.52 4.49 16.41
N SER A 472 -0.67 5.02 16.77
CA SER A 472 -1.55 5.67 15.80
C SER A 472 -1.10 7.10 15.48
N LEU A 473 -1.47 7.60 14.30
CA LEU A 473 -1.25 8.99 13.91
C LEU A 473 -1.95 9.98 14.86
N SER A 474 -3.14 9.60 15.36
CA SER A 474 -3.87 10.41 16.33
C SER A 474 -3.12 10.55 17.67
N SER A 475 -2.50 9.46 18.14
CA SER A 475 -1.66 9.49 19.36
C SER A 475 -0.43 10.39 19.19
N LEU A 476 0.24 10.32 18.03
CA LEU A 476 1.36 11.20 17.70
C LEU A 476 0.95 12.67 17.68
N ASN A 477 -0.16 12.99 17.00
CA ASN A 477 -0.69 14.35 16.94
C ASN A 477 -1.08 14.89 18.33
N ALA A 478 -1.66 14.04 19.20
CA ALA A 478 -1.99 14.43 20.56
C ALA A 478 -0.73 14.75 21.38
N MET A 479 0.31 13.93 21.26
CA MET A 479 1.61 14.11 21.92
C MET A 479 2.29 15.41 21.45
N LEU A 480 2.33 15.67 20.15
CA LEU A 480 2.87 16.92 19.59
C LEU A 480 2.17 18.16 20.15
N ARG A 481 0.84 18.18 20.13
CA ARG A 481 0.06 19.31 20.68
C ARG A 481 0.33 19.52 22.17
N GLN A 482 0.54 18.43 22.92
CA GLN A 482 0.88 18.51 24.34
C GLN A 482 2.26 19.15 24.51
N LEU A 483 3.28 18.69 23.77
CA LEU A 483 4.66 19.22 23.83
C LEU A 483 4.73 20.68 23.37
N CYS A 484 4.04 21.05 22.29
CA CYS A 484 3.97 22.45 21.85
C CYS A 484 3.40 23.36 22.95
N ARG A 485 2.33 22.92 23.65
CA ARG A 485 1.78 23.68 24.79
C ARG A 485 2.75 23.77 25.96
N GLN A 486 3.38 22.65 26.34
CA GLN A 486 4.32 22.57 27.47
C GLN A 486 5.53 23.49 27.27
N TYR A 487 6.07 23.52 26.05
CA TYR A 487 7.26 24.33 25.71
C TYR A 487 6.91 25.69 25.10
N ARG A 488 5.61 26.07 25.04
CA ARG A 488 5.11 27.33 24.44
C ARG A 488 5.63 27.58 23.03
N LEU A 489 5.64 26.49 22.21
CA LEU A 489 6.10 26.56 20.82
C LEU A 489 4.96 27.02 19.91
N ASN A 490 5.28 27.89 18.97
CA ASN A 490 4.40 28.29 17.87
C ASN A 490 5.07 27.95 16.54
N PRO A 491 5.12 26.67 16.16
CA PRO A 491 5.81 26.24 14.94
C PRO A 491 5.13 26.84 13.69
N VAL A 492 5.94 27.28 12.74
CA VAL A 492 5.48 27.71 11.40
C VAL A 492 4.89 26.54 10.65
N LEU A 493 5.48 25.36 10.81
CA LEU A 493 4.99 24.08 10.31
C LEU A 493 4.94 23.08 11.46
N CYS A 494 3.83 22.37 11.62
CA CYS A 494 3.72 21.23 12.54
C CYS A 494 2.69 20.26 11.99
N GLU A 495 3.15 19.25 11.27
CA GLU A 495 2.30 18.22 10.67
C GLU A 495 2.76 16.83 11.07
N ALA A 496 1.80 15.94 11.29
CA ALA A 496 2.05 14.51 11.41
C ALA A 496 1.15 13.78 10.42
N PHE A 497 1.74 12.92 9.62
CA PHE A 497 1.05 12.18 8.55
C PHE A 497 1.64 10.79 8.39
N VAL A 498 0.90 9.90 7.76
CA VAL A 498 1.44 8.67 7.23
C VAL A 498 2.14 9.03 5.93
N ASN A 499 3.38 8.59 5.76
CA ASN A 499 4.04 8.67 4.48
C ASN A 499 3.27 7.77 3.51
N ASP A 500 2.24 8.36 2.94
CA ASP A 500 1.54 7.76 1.83
C ASP A 500 2.34 8.12 0.59
N SER A 501 3.07 7.18 0.06
CA SER A 501 3.82 7.34 -1.19
C SER A 501 2.90 7.44 -2.41
N ALA A 502 1.59 7.62 -2.20
CA ALA A 502 0.63 7.95 -3.26
C ALA A 502 0.96 9.22 -4.03
N THR A 503 1.89 10.05 -3.54
CA THR A 503 2.36 11.26 -4.23
C THR A 503 3.73 11.12 -4.90
N GLY A 504 4.44 10.01 -4.70
CA GLY A 504 5.64 9.68 -5.47
C GLY A 504 5.27 8.94 -6.76
N PRO A 505 6.15 8.86 -7.75
CA PRO A 505 5.86 8.16 -9.00
C PRO A 505 5.48 6.69 -8.83
N LEU A 506 5.45 6.16 -7.62
CA LEU A 506 5.22 4.75 -7.32
C LEU A 506 4.44 4.46 -6.04
N GLY A 507 3.53 5.29 -5.63
CA GLY A 507 2.46 5.01 -4.64
C GLY A 507 2.68 3.89 -3.61
N VAL A 508 3.84 3.85 -2.91
CA VAL A 508 4.22 2.70 -2.07
C VAL A 508 3.94 3.00 -0.60
N GLY A 509 2.72 2.73 -0.14
CA GLY A 509 2.32 2.92 1.25
C GLY A 509 3.20 2.16 2.23
N THR A 510 3.63 2.84 3.27
CA THR A 510 4.30 2.26 4.42
C THR A 510 3.52 2.64 5.67
N ASP A 511 3.63 1.85 6.75
CA ASP A 511 3.15 2.27 8.09
C ASP A 511 4.04 3.39 8.68
N LEU A 512 4.87 4.02 7.83
CA LEU A 512 5.80 5.06 8.23
C LEU A 512 5.05 6.36 8.53
N LYS A 513 5.02 6.73 9.79
CA LYS A 513 4.43 7.98 10.27
C LYS A 513 5.53 9.01 10.43
N THR A 514 5.33 10.17 9.86
CA THR A 514 6.31 11.25 9.86
C THR A 514 5.75 12.49 10.54
N ILE A 515 6.57 13.13 11.33
CA ILE A 515 6.37 14.47 11.87
C ILE A 515 7.37 15.40 11.20
N ARG A 516 6.86 16.48 10.63
CA ARG A 516 7.66 17.62 10.15
C ARG A 516 7.32 18.85 10.99
N MET A 517 8.31 19.49 11.55
CA MET A 517 8.14 20.67 12.39
C MET A 517 9.20 21.71 12.04
N ILE A 518 8.80 22.97 11.94
CA ILE A 518 9.68 24.14 11.83
C ILE A 518 9.30 25.06 12.97
N LEU A 519 10.21 25.19 13.95
CA LEU A 519 9.98 25.96 15.16
C LEU A 519 10.03 27.47 14.95
#